data_c134c55b3b0638f2141b94098643eec8
#
_entry.id   c134c55b3b0638f2141b94098643eec8
#
_cell.length_a   1.000
_cell.length_b   1.000
_cell.length_c   1.000
_cell.angle_alpha   90.00
_cell.angle_beta   90.00
_cell.angle_gamma   90.00
#
_symmetry.space_group_name_H-M   'P 1'
#
loop_
_entity.id
_entity.type
_entity.pdbx_description
1 polymer ?
#
loop_
_entity_poly.entity_id
_entity_poly.type
_entity_poly.pdbx_seq_one_letter_code
_entity_poly.pdbx_strand_id
1 'polypeptide(L)'
;MRMNKRARVLISAAFTLLLYLAMLSQRLFEAIDNYGAAMEIAGCFGADRVFVHISPSYCKLLGWISDLLPHASAFMLAERAIALAAMFALSQLILENAKSRFAAVAMHAGLAGTYGLLHIYSANYTVWTALFICVGWLMLASVQRSEEKMLGRRIAGYAFIAAGCALRIQAVIMILPFMLLDMGLRAWDGRK
;
A
#
# COMPACT_ATOMS: atom_id res chain seq x y z
N MET A 1 15.86 9.85 -16.93
CA MET A 1 15.42 11.27 -16.77
C MET A 1 15.80 11.71 -15.36
N ARG A 2 16.77 12.63 -15.19
CA ARG A 2 17.13 13.10 -13.83
C ARG A 2 16.21 14.25 -13.43
N MET A 3 15.12 13.96 -12.75
CA MET A 3 14.27 14.98 -12.15
C MET A 3 14.80 15.43 -10.79
N ASN A 4 14.62 16.72 -10.47
CA ASN A 4 14.91 17.26 -9.14
C ASN A 4 14.04 16.56 -8.09
N LYS A 5 14.61 16.29 -6.90
CA LYS A 5 13.92 15.65 -5.77
C LYS A 5 12.61 16.38 -5.41
N ARG A 6 12.63 17.73 -5.38
CA ARG A 6 11.42 18.52 -5.09
C ARG A 6 10.31 18.31 -6.12
N ALA A 7 10.64 18.30 -7.41
CA ALA A 7 9.69 18.07 -8.48
C ALA A 7 9.06 16.65 -8.37
N ARG A 8 9.85 15.63 -8.05
CA ARG A 8 9.34 14.27 -7.84
C ARG A 8 8.33 14.23 -6.70
N VAL A 9 8.65 14.86 -5.56
CA VAL A 9 7.74 14.92 -4.40
C VAL A 9 6.45 15.61 -4.76
N LEU A 10 6.51 16.76 -5.46
CA LEU A 10 5.31 17.50 -5.86
C LEU A 10 4.43 16.71 -6.84
N ILE A 11 5.02 16.06 -7.83
CA ILE A 11 4.26 15.23 -8.79
C ILE A 11 3.63 14.04 -8.07
N SER A 12 4.36 13.36 -7.18
CA SER A 12 3.81 12.25 -6.42
C SER A 12 2.69 12.69 -5.48
N ALA A 13 2.84 13.85 -4.83
CA ALA A 13 1.80 14.41 -3.98
C ALA A 13 0.55 14.79 -4.80
N ALA A 14 0.73 15.43 -5.95
CA ALA A 14 -0.38 15.77 -6.85
C ALA A 14 -1.10 14.51 -7.36
N PHE A 15 -0.38 13.49 -7.79
CA PHE A 15 -0.94 12.21 -8.22
C PHE A 15 -1.74 11.55 -7.09
N THR A 16 -1.18 11.48 -5.89
CA THR A 16 -1.85 10.90 -4.72
C THR A 16 -3.09 11.70 -4.32
N LEU A 17 -3.02 13.03 -4.39
CA LEU A 17 -4.16 13.90 -4.11
C LEU A 17 -5.29 13.70 -5.12
N LEU A 18 -4.97 13.58 -6.41
CA LEU A 18 -5.97 13.30 -7.45
C LEU A 18 -6.66 11.94 -7.21
N LEU A 19 -5.91 10.91 -6.85
CA LEU A 19 -6.48 9.61 -6.47
C LEU A 19 -7.38 9.74 -5.22
N TYR A 20 -6.93 10.47 -4.21
CA TYR A 20 -7.73 10.71 -3.01
C TYR A 20 -9.05 11.44 -3.33
N LEU A 21 -9.01 12.50 -4.14
CA LEU A 21 -10.21 13.21 -4.56
C LEU A 21 -11.17 12.31 -5.36
N ALA A 22 -10.63 11.47 -6.23
CA ALA A 22 -11.42 10.45 -6.93
C ALA A 22 -12.07 9.45 -5.98
N MET A 23 -11.36 9.04 -4.91
CA MET A 23 -11.90 8.15 -3.88
C MET A 23 -12.98 8.81 -3.00
N LEU A 24 -12.96 10.12 -2.82
CA LEU A 24 -13.99 10.85 -2.06
C LEU A 24 -15.38 10.83 -2.73
N SER A 25 -15.43 10.75 -4.06
CA SER A 25 -16.68 10.73 -4.82
C SER A 25 -17.45 9.42 -4.65
N GLN A 26 -16.86 8.42 -3.99
CA GLN A 26 -17.39 7.07 -3.96
C GLN A 26 -17.93 6.67 -2.59
N ARG A 27 -19.19 6.25 -2.59
CA ARG A 27 -19.93 5.81 -1.41
C ARG A 27 -20.02 4.28 -1.28
N LEU A 28 -19.38 3.51 -2.16
CA LEU A 28 -19.57 2.08 -2.23
C LEU A 28 -18.56 1.33 -1.35
N PHE A 29 -19.08 0.77 -0.29
CA PHE A 29 -18.45 -0.32 0.47
C PHE A 29 -18.73 -1.61 -0.30
N GLU A 30 -17.73 -2.17 -0.94
CA GLU A 30 -17.98 -3.27 -1.85
C GLU A 30 -17.93 -4.65 -1.22
N ALA A 31 -17.20 -4.84 -0.15
CA ALA A 31 -17.12 -6.17 0.43
C ALA A 31 -17.83 -6.21 1.78
N ILE A 32 -18.76 -7.13 1.89
CA ILE A 32 -19.37 -7.52 3.18
C ILE A 32 -18.29 -7.73 4.23
N ASP A 33 -17.14 -8.31 3.83
CA ASP A 33 -15.99 -8.55 4.69
C ASP A 33 -15.34 -7.27 5.22
N ASN A 34 -15.19 -6.22 4.40
CA ASN A 34 -14.63 -4.95 4.86
C ASN A 34 -15.57 -4.23 5.82
N TYR A 35 -16.86 -4.31 5.54
CA TYR A 35 -17.88 -3.75 6.43
C TYR A 35 -17.95 -4.54 7.75
N GLY A 36 -17.93 -5.88 7.66
CA GLY A 36 -17.88 -6.76 8.82
C GLY A 36 -16.64 -6.50 9.68
N ALA A 37 -15.46 -6.37 9.06
CA ALA A 37 -14.22 -6.04 9.77
C ALA A 37 -14.29 -4.67 10.45
N ALA A 38 -14.84 -3.66 9.78
CA ALA A 38 -14.99 -2.33 10.35
C ALA A 38 -15.95 -2.32 11.56
N MET A 39 -17.07 -3.04 11.47
CA MET A 39 -18.04 -3.17 12.57
C MET A 39 -17.47 -3.98 13.75
N GLU A 40 -16.76 -5.09 13.47
CA GLU A 40 -16.14 -5.93 14.50
C GLU A 40 -15.10 -5.14 15.28
N ILE A 41 -14.21 -4.44 14.56
CA ILE A 41 -13.15 -3.59 15.15
C ILE A 41 -13.76 -2.42 15.94
N ALA A 42 -14.89 -1.89 15.49
CA ALA A 42 -15.63 -0.85 16.23
C ALA A 42 -16.34 -1.39 17.48
N GLY A 43 -16.36 -2.73 17.69
CA GLY A 43 -16.99 -3.35 18.85
C GLY A 43 -18.50 -3.54 18.72
N CYS A 44 -19.05 -3.47 17.50
CA CYS A 44 -20.50 -3.63 17.28
C CYS A 44 -20.99 -5.05 17.62
N PHE A 45 -20.13 -6.06 17.57
CA PHE A 45 -20.49 -7.47 17.85
C PHE A 45 -19.93 -8.02 19.15
N GLY A 46 -19.17 -7.22 19.91
CA GLY A 46 -18.64 -7.63 21.21
C GLY A 46 -17.28 -7.00 21.56
N ALA A 47 -16.76 -7.39 22.72
CA ALA A 47 -15.53 -6.79 23.26
C ALA A 47 -14.23 -7.32 22.62
N ASP A 48 -14.28 -8.49 21.96
CA ASP A 48 -13.06 -9.15 21.46
C ASP A 48 -12.45 -8.45 20.26
N ARG A 49 -13.25 -7.76 19.45
CA ARG A 49 -12.82 -6.91 18.32
C ARG A 49 -11.81 -7.59 17.39
N VAL A 50 -11.99 -8.88 17.14
CA VAL A 50 -11.06 -9.70 16.34
C VAL A 50 -11.77 -10.19 15.08
N PHE A 51 -11.25 -9.82 13.91
CA PHE A 51 -11.74 -10.31 12.64
C PHE A 51 -10.88 -11.47 12.12
N VAL A 52 -11.52 -12.51 11.61
CA VAL A 52 -10.93 -13.85 11.33
C VAL A 52 -9.68 -13.81 10.44
N HIS A 53 -9.59 -12.86 9.52
CA HIS A 53 -8.50 -12.80 8.55
C HIS A 53 -7.45 -11.73 8.86
N ILE A 54 -7.67 -10.92 9.88
CA ILE A 54 -6.82 -9.80 10.27
C ILE A 54 -6.07 -10.16 11.55
N SER A 55 -4.81 -9.75 11.65
CA SER A 55 -4.03 -9.97 12.87
C SER A 55 -4.76 -9.45 14.11
N PRO A 56 -4.92 -10.26 15.16
CA PRO A 56 -5.57 -9.82 16.40
C PRO A 56 -4.93 -8.57 17.02
N SER A 57 -3.60 -8.45 16.94
CA SER A 57 -2.89 -7.28 17.45
C SER A 57 -3.24 -6.01 16.66
N TYR A 58 -3.41 -6.12 15.34
CA TYR A 58 -3.82 -5.01 14.50
C TYR A 58 -5.28 -4.64 14.76
N CYS A 59 -6.18 -5.64 14.89
CA CYS A 59 -7.57 -5.39 15.28
C CYS A 59 -7.68 -4.64 16.61
N LYS A 60 -6.92 -5.06 17.63
CA LYS A 60 -6.91 -4.39 18.94
C LYS A 60 -6.39 -2.95 18.86
N LEU A 61 -5.33 -2.72 18.09
CA LEU A 61 -4.81 -1.38 17.85
C LEU A 61 -5.87 -0.47 17.20
N LEU A 62 -6.52 -0.97 16.16
CA LEU A 62 -7.58 -0.20 15.47
C LEU A 62 -8.82 -0.03 16.35
N GLY A 63 -9.15 -1.02 17.18
CA GLY A 63 -10.23 -0.92 18.19
C GLY A 63 -9.97 0.20 19.18
N TRP A 64 -8.73 0.31 19.69
CA TRP A 64 -8.33 1.41 20.53
C TRP A 64 -8.43 2.78 19.83
N ILE A 65 -8.04 2.85 18.56
CA ILE A 65 -8.19 4.08 17.74
C ILE A 65 -9.68 4.39 17.52
N SER A 66 -10.54 3.37 17.32
CA SER A 66 -11.99 3.54 17.19
C SER A 66 -12.60 4.16 18.45
N ASP A 67 -12.13 3.79 19.63
CA ASP A 67 -12.61 4.37 20.90
C ASP A 67 -12.26 5.86 21.00
N LEU A 68 -11.14 6.28 20.39
CA LEU A 68 -10.75 7.71 20.33
C LEU A 68 -11.50 8.47 19.23
N LEU A 69 -12.02 7.79 18.22
CA LEU A 69 -12.68 8.36 17.05
C LEU A 69 -14.07 7.75 16.84
N PRO A 70 -15.02 7.95 17.75
CA PRO A 70 -16.30 7.21 17.76
C PRO A 70 -17.19 7.47 16.54
N HIS A 71 -16.93 8.55 15.77
CA HIS A 71 -17.70 8.92 14.58
C HIS A 71 -17.00 8.53 13.27
N ALA A 72 -15.89 7.78 13.32
CA ALA A 72 -15.12 7.40 12.15
C ALA A 72 -14.67 5.94 12.26
N SER A 73 -14.71 5.20 11.15
CA SER A 73 -14.14 3.86 11.11
C SER A 73 -12.61 3.93 11.10
N ALA A 74 -11.99 3.56 12.22
CA ALA A 74 -10.53 3.50 12.34
C ALA A 74 -9.92 2.54 11.30
N PHE A 75 -10.59 1.41 11.05
CA PHE A 75 -10.20 0.45 10.02
C PHE A 75 -10.12 1.10 8.63
N MET A 76 -11.20 1.72 8.19
CA MET A 76 -11.26 2.36 6.87
C MET A 76 -10.28 3.54 6.73
N LEU A 77 -10.09 4.31 7.80
CA LEU A 77 -9.12 5.42 7.80
C LEU A 77 -7.68 4.90 7.69
N ALA A 78 -7.32 3.87 8.44
CA ALA A 78 -6.00 3.26 8.39
C ALA A 78 -5.71 2.68 7.01
N GLU A 79 -6.65 1.90 6.45
CA GLU A 79 -6.52 1.32 5.12
C GLU A 79 -6.30 2.38 4.04
N ARG A 80 -7.11 3.43 4.04
CA ARG A 80 -6.97 4.53 3.08
C ARG A 80 -5.66 5.28 3.25
N ALA A 81 -5.26 5.58 4.49
CA ALA A 81 -4.00 6.28 4.76
C ALA A 81 -2.79 5.47 4.25
N ILE A 82 -2.76 4.16 4.52
CA ILE A 82 -1.68 3.29 4.07
C ILE A 82 -1.71 3.12 2.54
N ALA A 83 -2.90 2.99 1.93
CA ALA A 83 -3.05 2.91 0.48
C ALA A 83 -2.54 4.18 -0.23
N LEU A 84 -2.87 5.36 0.29
CA LEU A 84 -2.38 6.63 -0.26
C LEU A 84 -0.86 6.77 -0.08
N ALA A 85 -0.33 6.37 1.06
CA ALA A 85 1.12 6.33 1.29
C ALA A 85 1.81 5.35 0.32
N ALA A 86 1.20 4.20 0.03
CA ALA A 86 1.70 3.23 -0.95
C ALA A 86 1.69 3.81 -2.37
N MET A 87 0.62 4.50 -2.77
CA MET A 87 0.53 5.17 -4.07
C MET A 87 1.58 6.28 -4.23
N PHE A 88 1.80 7.06 -3.17
CA PHE A 88 2.87 8.05 -3.13
C PHE A 88 4.25 7.40 -3.30
N ALA A 89 4.52 6.33 -2.57
CA ALA A 89 5.79 5.61 -2.66
C ALA A 89 6.01 5.00 -4.05
N LEU A 90 4.98 4.40 -4.66
CA LEU A 90 5.05 3.88 -6.03
C LEU A 90 5.31 4.99 -7.04
N SER A 91 4.62 6.12 -6.92
CA SER A 91 4.86 7.28 -7.79
C SER A 91 6.31 7.76 -7.68
N GLN A 92 6.88 7.82 -6.46
CA GLN A 92 8.30 8.15 -6.27
C GLN A 92 9.22 7.14 -6.99
N LEU A 93 8.96 5.85 -6.83
CA LEU A 93 9.74 4.79 -7.46
C LEU A 93 9.65 4.84 -9.00
N ILE A 94 8.47 5.12 -9.55
CA ILE A 94 8.26 5.30 -11.00
C ILE A 94 9.12 6.48 -11.49
N LEU A 95 9.03 7.63 -10.84
CA LEU A 95 9.75 8.84 -11.26
C LEU A 95 11.27 8.72 -11.10
N GLU A 96 11.75 7.88 -10.18
CA GLU A 96 13.17 7.58 -10.00
C GLU A 96 13.72 6.64 -11.08
N ASN A 97 12.92 5.65 -11.49
CA ASN A 97 13.40 4.55 -12.34
C ASN A 97 12.96 4.66 -13.80
N ALA A 98 11.98 5.51 -14.14
CA ALA A 98 11.51 5.66 -15.51
C ALA A 98 12.62 6.16 -16.45
N LYS A 99 12.84 5.44 -17.54
CA LYS A 99 13.87 5.76 -18.54
C LYS A 99 13.50 7.00 -19.37
N SER A 100 12.21 7.26 -19.56
CA SER A 100 11.68 8.38 -20.33
C SER A 100 10.44 8.99 -19.69
N ARG A 101 10.05 10.20 -20.13
CA ARG A 101 8.80 10.85 -19.69
C ARG A 101 7.58 10.03 -20.09
N PHE A 102 7.59 9.47 -21.28
CA PHE A 102 6.53 8.60 -21.78
C PHE A 102 6.36 7.36 -20.88
N ALA A 103 7.46 6.68 -20.53
CA ALA A 103 7.42 5.54 -19.62
C ALA A 103 6.86 5.93 -18.25
N ALA A 104 7.25 7.09 -17.70
CA ALA A 104 6.71 7.56 -16.44
C ALA A 104 5.19 7.79 -16.51
N VAL A 105 4.71 8.46 -17.56
CA VAL A 105 3.26 8.71 -17.76
C VAL A 105 2.50 7.40 -17.94
N ALA A 106 3.00 6.49 -18.78
CA ALA A 106 2.38 5.19 -19.01
C ALA A 106 2.27 4.35 -17.72
N MET A 107 3.33 4.35 -16.90
CA MET A 107 3.31 3.65 -15.60
C MET A 107 2.34 4.28 -14.61
N HIS A 108 2.24 5.62 -14.55
CA HIS A 108 1.25 6.29 -13.70
C HIS A 108 -0.19 6.03 -14.20
N ALA A 109 -0.41 6.05 -15.51
CA ALA A 109 -1.71 5.73 -16.09
C ALA A 109 -2.10 4.26 -15.81
N GLY A 110 -1.16 3.32 -15.94
CA GLY A 110 -1.35 1.93 -15.55
C GLY A 110 -1.67 1.78 -14.07
N LEU A 111 -0.93 2.46 -13.20
CA LEU A 111 -1.17 2.45 -11.75
C LEU A 111 -2.55 3.04 -11.40
N ALA A 112 -2.92 4.15 -12.01
CA ALA A 112 -4.24 4.76 -11.82
C ALA A 112 -5.36 3.87 -12.38
N GLY A 113 -5.18 3.28 -13.56
CA GLY A 113 -6.17 2.41 -14.21
C GLY A 113 -6.38 1.08 -13.51
N THR A 114 -5.33 0.51 -12.88
CA THR A 114 -5.44 -0.76 -12.16
C THR A 114 -5.81 -0.54 -10.70
N TYR A 115 -4.89 -0.04 -9.89
CA TYR A 115 -5.14 0.11 -8.46
C TYR A 115 -6.00 1.32 -8.10
N GLY A 116 -5.89 2.42 -8.85
CA GLY A 116 -6.72 3.60 -8.62
C GLY A 116 -8.20 3.29 -8.84
N LEU A 117 -8.55 2.73 -10.00
CA LEU A 117 -9.93 2.36 -10.31
C LEU A 117 -10.43 1.22 -9.44
N LEU A 118 -9.61 0.19 -9.18
CA LEU A 118 -9.99 -0.89 -8.27
C LEU A 118 -10.29 -0.36 -6.86
N HIS A 119 -9.47 0.55 -6.33
CA HIS A 119 -9.74 1.15 -5.02
C HIS A 119 -10.93 2.09 -5.03
N ILE A 120 -11.24 2.67 -6.17
CA ILE A 120 -12.44 3.48 -6.36
C ILE A 120 -13.69 2.59 -6.34
N TYR A 121 -13.69 1.44 -7.01
CA TYR A 121 -14.86 0.57 -7.15
C TYR A 121 -14.94 -0.54 -6.11
N SER A 122 -13.83 -0.92 -5.49
CA SER A 122 -13.75 -2.08 -4.61
C SER A 122 -12.72 -1.85 -3.51
N ALA A 123 -13.18 -1.42 -2.35
CA ALA A 123 -12.34 -1.37 -1.15
C ALA A 123 -12.10 -2.79 -0.63
N ASN A 124 -11.28 -3.57 -1.32
CA ASN A 124 -10.97 -4.94 -0.91
C ASN A 124 -9.64 -4.99 -0.16
N TYR A 125 -9.68 -5.29 1.14
CA TYR A 125 -8.50 -5.35 1.98
C TYR A 125 -7.45 -6.38 1.50
N THR A 126 -7.85 -7.42 0.77
CA THR A 126 -6.93 -8.40 0.17
C THR A 126 -6.08 -7.76 -0.93
N VAL A 127 -6.68 -6.93 -1.78
CA VAL A 127 -5.97 -6.20 -2.84
C VAL A 127 -5.01 -5.19 -2.23
N TRP A 128 -5.42 -4.51 -1.16
CA TRP A 128 -4.56 -3.55 -0.46
C TRP A 128 -3.39 -4.24 0.23
N THR A 129 -3.63 -5.39 0.83
CA THR A 129 -2.56 -6.21 1.41
C THR A 129 -1.48 -6.55 0.38
N ALA A 130 -1.89 -7.01 -0.80
CA ALA A 130 -0.99 -7.33 -1.89
C ALA A 130 -0.19 -6.09 -2.34
N LEU A 131 -0.87 -4.94 -2.48
CA LEU A 131 -0.24 -3.67 -2.80
C LEU A 131 0.81 -3.28 -1.75
N PHE A 132 0.49 -3.36 -0.45
CA PHE A 132 1.42 -2.96 0.62
C PHE A 132 2.67 -3.82 0.62
N ILE A 133 2.53 -5.13 0.51
CA ILE A 133 3.68 -6.06 0.45
C ILE A 133 4.53 -5.77 -0.80
N CYS A 134 3.89 -5.55 -1.95
CA CYS A 134 4.56 -5.25 -3.20
C CYS A 134 5.36 -3.94 -3.12
N VAL A 135 4.75 -2.88 -2.59
CA VAL A 135 5.40 -1.57 -2.40
C VAL A 135 6.58 -1.70 -1.44
N GLY A 136 6.38 -2.37 -0.32
CA GLY A 136 7.45 -2.60 0.64
C GLY A 136 8.63 -3.34 0.03
N TRP A 137 8.36 -4.40 -0.74
CA TRP A 137 9.38 -5.13 -1.47
C TRP A 137 10.13 -4.25 -2.47
N LEU A 138 9.42 -3.50 -3.32
CA LEU A 138 10.02 -2.61 -4.31
C LEU A 138 10.89 -1.52 -3.67
N MET A 139 10.47 -0.99 -2.52
CA MET A 139 11.27 -0.04 -1.74
C MET A 139 12.57 -0.66 -1.26
N LEU A 140 12.53 -1.86 -0.66
CA LEU A 140 13.72 -2.58 -0.21
C LEU A 140 14.64 -2.91 -1.38
N ALA A 141 14.06 -3.37 -2.49
CA ALA A 141 14.75 -3.65 -3.73
C ALA A 141 15.50 -2.43 -4.30
N SER A 142 14.87 -1.25 -4.22
CA SER A 142 15.49 -0.01 -4.69
C SER A 142 16.67 0.43 -3.83
N VAL A 143 16.63 0.14 -2.53
CA VAL A 143 17.75 0.45 -1.61
C VAL A 143 18.95 -0.44 -1.87
N GLN A 144 18.73 -1.72 -2.20
CA GLN A 144 19.84 -2.63 -2.51
C GLN A 144 20.62 -2.23 -3.77
N ARG A 145 19.99 -1.48 -4.67
CA ARG A 145 20.61 -0.95 -5.90
C ARG A 145 21.30 0.39 -5.71
N SER A 146 21.15 1.02 -4.55
CA SER A 146 21.71 2.33 -4.23
C SER A 146 22.90 2.16 -3.29
N GLU A 147 24.00 2.84 -3.57
CA GLU A 147 25.16 2.92 -2.68
C GLU A 147 24.88 3.79 -1.44
N GLU A 148 23.84 4.61 -1.48
CA GLU A 148 23.45 5.48 -0.37
C GLU A 148 22.72 4.71 0.73
N LYS A 149 23.04 5.06 1.97
CA LYS A 149 22.33 4.54 3.18
C LYS A 149 20.92 5.16 3.27
N MET A 150 19.96 4.58 2.57
CA MET A 150 18.55 5.03 2.56
C MET A 150 17.76 4.41 3.72
N LEU A 151 18.17 4.69 4.97
CA LEU A 151 17.54 4.11 6.17
C LEU A 151 16.03 4.34 6.20
N GLY A 152 15.57 5.55 5.92
CA GLY A 152 14.13 5.87 5.91
C GLY A 152 13.35 5.03 4.91
N ARG A 153 13.92 4.74 3.72
CA ARG A 153 13.28 3.88 2.73
C ARG A 153 13.25 2.41 3.17
N ARG A 154 14.28 1.92 3.89
CA ARG A 154 14.27 0.58 4.47
C ARG A 154 13.18 0.44 5.53
N ILE A 155 13.11 1.41 6.46
CA ILE A 155 12.08 1.43 7.50
C ILE A 155 10.68 1.45 6.87
N ALA A 156 10.44 2.33 5.91
CA ALA A 156 9.16 2.41 5.20
C ALA A 156 8.84 1.10 4.44
N GLY A 157 9.82 0.49 3.78
CA GLY A 157 9.65 -0.80 3.12
C GLY A 157 9.20 -1.91 4.07
N TYR A 158 9.88 -2.05 5.20
CA TYR A 158 9.47 -3.02 6.23
C TYR A 158 8.11 -2.69 6.85
N ALA A 159 7.81 -1.40 7.06
CA ALA A 159 6.51 -0.98 7.59
C ALA A 159 5.35 -1.34 6.65
N PHE A 160 5.52 -1.18 5.34
CA PHE A 160 4.52 -1.60 4.35
C PHE A 160 4.33 -3.13 4.34
N ILE A 161 5.41 -3.90 4.39
CA ILE A 161 5.32 -5.37 4.47
C ILE A 161 4.60 -5.78 5.76
N ALA A 162 4.96 -5.19 6.89
CA ALA A 162 4.34 -5.48 8.17
C ALA A 162 2.83 -5.13 8.17
N ALA A 163 2.44 -3.98 7.62
CA ALA A 163 1.04 -3.60 7.47
C ALA A 163 0.27 -4.59 6.59
N GLY A 164 0.84 -5.00 5.46
CA GLY A 164 0.24 -6.01 4.60
C GLY A 164 0.08 -7.36 5.32
N CYS A 165 1.11 -7.83 6.02
CA CYS A 165 1.05 -9.08 6.78
C CYS A 165 0.03 -9.00 7.94
N ALA A 166 -0.10 -7.83 8.58
CA ALA A 166 -1.06 -7.62 9.66
C ALA A 166 -2.51 -7.67 9.17
N LEU A 167 -2.75 -7.22 7.93
CA LEU A 167 -4.08 -7.30 7.31
C LEU A 167 -4.40 -8.73 6.86
N ARG A 168 -3.52 -9.36 6.12
CA ARG A 168 -3.75 -10.72 5.63
C ARG A 168 -2.44 -11.41 5.25
N ILE A 169 -1.91 -12.21 6.15
CA ILE A 169 -0.62 -12.89 5.93
C ILE A 169 -0.63 -13.81 4.69
N GLN A 170 -1.79 -14.39 4.35
CA GLN A 170 -1.94 -15.27 3.18
C GLN A 170 -1.63 -14.55 1.85
N ALA A 171 -1.75 -13.23 1.79
CA ALA A 171 -1.42 -12.47 0.58
C ALA A 171 0.09 -12.50 0.27
N VAL A 172 0.95 -12.80 1.25
CA VAL A 172 2.38 -13.03 1.01
C VAL A 172 2.59 -14.15 0.00
N ILE A 173 1.79 -15.23 0.10
CA ILE A 173 1.87 -16.39 -0.82
C ILE A 173 1.59 -15.94 -2.26
N MET A 174 0.68 -14.99 -2.49
CA MET A 174 0.35 -14.48 -3.83
C MET A 174 1.51 -13.70 -4.45
N ILE A 175 2.31 -13.02 -3.63
CA ILE A 175 3.42 -12.17 -4.09
C ILE A 175 4.75 -12.91 -4.08
N LEU A 176 4.86 -13.98 -3.29
CA LEU A 176 6.08 -14.76 -3.14
C LEU A 176 6.72 -15.18 -4.48
N PRO A 177 5.97 -15.68 -5.51
CA PRO A 177 6.56 -16.02 -6.79
C PRO A 177 7.27 -14.84 -7.47
N PHE A 178 6.69 -13.63 -7.38
CA PHE A 178 7.30 -12.41 -7.95
C PHE A 178 8.54 -11.98 -7.18
N MET A 179 8.53 -12.13 -5.84
CA MET A 179 9.70 -11.85 -5.00
C MET A 179 10.84 -12.82 -5.33
N LEU A 180 10.56 -14.11 -5.46
CA LEU A 180 11.55 -15.14 -5.81
C LEU A 180 12.09 -14.92 -7.21
N LEU A 181 11.25 -14.56 -8.18
CA LEU A 181 11.69 -14.21 -9.54
C LEU A 181 12.63 -13.00 -9.53
N ASP A 182 12.29 -11.93 -8.83
CA ASP A 182 13.14 -10.73 -8.72
C ASP A 182 14.49 -11.06 -8.04
N MET A 183 14.47 -11.87 -6.98
CA MET A 183 15.70 -12.34 -6.33
C MET A 183 16.54 -13.20 -7.26
N GLY A 184 15.93 -14.13 -8.01
CA GLY A 184 16.60 -14.98 -8.98
C GLY A 184 17.24 -14.18 -10.11
N LEU A 185 16.54 -13.20 -10.67
CA LEU A 185 17.06 -12.31 -11.71
C LEU A 185 18.25 -11.49 -11.22
N ARG A 186 18.20 -10.98 -9.98
CA ARG A 186 19.33 -10.24 -9.38
C ARG A 186 20.54 -11.13 -9.13
N ALA A 187 20.31 -12.36 -8.65
CA ALA A 187 21.40 -13.31 -8.48
C ALA A 187 22.05 -13.71 -9.81
N TRP A 188 21.27 -13.73 -10.89
CA TRP A 188 21.76 -13.97 -12.24
C TRP A 188 22.59 -12.77 -12.77
N ASP A 189 22.08 -11.55 -12.61
CA ASP A 189 22.80 -10.33 -13.08
C ASP A 189 24.08 -10.10 -12.26
N GLY A 190 24.10 -10.42 -10.99
CA GLY A 190 25.30 -10.28 -10.13
C GLY A 190 26.41 -11.31 -10.39
N ARG A 191 26.17 -12.30 -11.27
CA ARG A 191 27.19 -13.29 -11.70
C ARG A 191 27.85 -12.92 -13.04
N LYS A 192 27.42 -11.85 -13.70
CA LYS A 192 28.04 -11.32 -14.91
C LYS A 192 28.99 -10.18 -14.57
#